data_00d0ec99074fff2c536a54dcf803a71f
#
_entry.id   00d0ec99074fff2c536a54dcf803a71f
#
_cell.length_a   1.000
_cell.length_b   1.000
_cell.length_c   1.000
_cell.angle_alpha   90.00
_cell.angle_beta   90.00
_cell.angle_gamma   90.00
#
_symmetry.space_group_name_H-M   'P 1'
#
loop_
_entity.id
_entity.type
_entity.pdbx_description
1 polymer ?
#
loop_
_entity_poly.entity_id
_entity_poly.type
_entity_poly.pdbx_seq_one_letter_code
_entity_poly.pdbx_strand_id
1 'polypeptide(L)'
;RSSSVTGVQTCALPILSLRDLWTAQETAEMLKTGRNRHGTVSGNMVDVVQHSTQYMSDADLLAIGTYLKSLPAGKDDLPMQVAQGPAPRIAIPARTLGSTQANAADAAHYNVPADLYTSRGGLGYLQFCADCHRADGGGVKDVFPSLEGNRSLRADNASTLIHIMLTGWTTPVTQTHARPMTMPAFAKLGDQEIADILNFTRRNWGSKNASEIKAADIASQRKQLHAQPDNSRPFETPRLAAMLDEPNAKQLVYGARLNIETRDLLPKNVGNALNCASCHLNAGTVADGSPYIGVSAFFPSYAPRAGRTIKLEDRINGCFLRSMNGKPLPLDSDELKAMVALFDWMRRETKPEDKVEGRGVGKISQSIIPNAENGKKLYQAQCAVCHGADGEGIKNAKGQWVYPPLWGDESFNIGAGMARTYTAAAFVKRNMPIGMHNKFPLGQGGLTDQEAVDVAEYFSHQPRPDFAGKVKDWPNGKKPADARY
;
A
#
# COMPACT_ATOMS: atom_id res chain seq x y z
N ARG A 1 20.17 44.35 -13.04
CA ARG A 1 19.91 43.02 -13.61
C ARG A 1 19.91 42.05 -12.46
N SER A 2 18.75 41.86 -11.92
CA SER A 2 18.44 40.97 -10.80
C SER A 2 18.32 39.55 -11.37
N SER A 3 19.35 38.75 -11.20
CA SER A 3 19.24 37.31 -11.38
C SER A 3 18.84 36.71 -10.05
N SER A 4 17.66 36.22 -10.03
CA SER A 4 16.87 35.58 -9.00
C SER A 4 17.63 34.63 -8.08
N VAL A 5 17.72 34.97 -6.81
CA VAL A 5 18.02 34.08 -5.69
C VAL A 5 16.73 33.36 -5.25
N THR A 6 16.03 32.73 -6.18
CA THR A 6 14.76 32.03 -5.87
C THR A 6 14.96 30.62 -5.31
N GLY A 7 16.15 30.01 -5.48
CA GLY A 7 16.41 28.66 -5.00
C GLY A 7 16.66 28.55 -3.50
N VAL A 8 17.23 29.57 -2.86
CA VAL A 8 17.57 29.55 -1.42
C VAL A 8 16.35 29.82 -0.54
N GLN A 9 15.42 30.65 -1.01
CA GLN A 9 14.17 30.96 -0.27
C GLN A 9 13.24 29.74 -0.15
N THR A 10 13.18 28.87 -1.16
CA THR A 10 12.35 27.68 -1.11
C THR A 10 12.85 26.57 -0.19
N CYS A 11 14.16 26.55 0.14
CA CYS A 11 14.70 25.59 1.11
C CYS A 11 14.55 26.04 2.56
N ALA A 12 14.65 27.35 2.85
CA ALA A 12 14.57 27.88 4.21
C ALA A 12 13.13 27.98 4.75
N LEU A 13 12.16 28.34 3.91
CA LEU A 13 10.76 28.50 4.30
C LEU A 13 10.13 27.25 4.93
N PRO A 14 10.36 26.02 4.43
CA PRO A 14 9.85 24.83 5.08
C PRO A 14 10.40 24.62 6.51
N ILE A 15 11.63 25.01 6.78
CA ILE A 15 12.27 24.80 8.09
C ILE A 15 11.84 25.85 9.10
N LEU A 16 11.72 27.12 8.69
CA LEU A 16 11.38 28.22 9.58
C LEU A 16 9.94 28.14 10.11
N SER A 17 9.01 27.69 9.30
CA SER A 17 7.63 27.50 9.72
C SER A 17 7.39 26.22 10.57
N LEU A 18 8.42 25.43 10.85
CA LEU A 18 8.39 24.30 11.78
C LEU A 18 8.60 24.68 13.24
N ARG A 19 8.90 25.96 13.50
CA ARG A 19 9.29 26.46 14.83
C ARG A 19 8.36 26.03 15.95
N ASP A 20 7.06 26.06 15.72
CA ASP A 20 6.07 25.81 16.76
C ASP A 20 5.65 24.33 16.86
N LEU A 21 6.02 23.52 15.87
CA LEU A 21 5.61 22.11 15.81
C LEU A 21 6.70 21.13 16.22
N TRP A 22 7.92 21.41 15.85
CA TRP A 22 9.04 20.52 16.10
C TRP A 22 9.88 21.01 17.25
N THR A 23 10.37 20.10 18.04
CA THR A 23 11.43 20.38 18.99
C THR A 23 12.76 20.62 18.26
N ALA A 24 13.74 21.23 18.93
CA ALA A 24 15.10 21.34 18.38
C ALA A 24 15.69 19.95 18.08
N GLN A 25 15.37 18.96 18.92
CA GLN A 25 15.79 17.57 18.74
C GLN A 25 15.19 16.94 17.48
N GLU A 26 13.90 17.16 17.23
CA GLU A 26 13.23 16.64 16.02
C GLU A 26 13.74 17.33 14.75
N THR A 27 14.16 18.58 14.84
CA THR A 27 14.83 19.29 13.74
C THR A 27 16.22 18.69 13.49
N ALA A 28 16.98 18.42 14.55
CA ALA A 28 18.26 17.75 14.47
C ALA A 28 18.15 16.33 13.86
N GLU A 29 17.14 15.56 14.30
CA GLU A 29 16.84 14.23 13.75
C GLU A 29 16.55 14.32 12.23
N MET A 30 15.71 15.27 11.81
CA MET A 30 15.40 15.49 10.40
C MET A 30 16.65 15.84 9.58
N LEU A 31 17.53 16.68 10.11
CA LEU A 31 18.79 17.04 9.45
C LEU A 31 19.79 15.86 9.42
N LYS A 32 19.78 15.00 10.43
CA LYS A 32 20.66 13.84 10.51
C LYS A 32 20.23 12.70 9.59
N THR A 33 18.95 12.40 9.60
CA THR A 33 18.40 11.16 9.02
C THR A 33 17.53 11.41 7.79
N GLY A 34 17.12 12.66 7.55
CA GLY A 34 16.14 13.03 6.55
C GLY A 34 14.69 12.73 6.96
N ARG A 35 14.46 12.28 8.21
CA ARG A 35 13.17 11.85 8.73
C ARG A 35 12.98 12.24 10.17
N ASN A 36 11.74 12.38 10.59
CA ASN A 36 11.30 12.37 11.98
C ASN A 36 9.83 11.91 12.04
N ARG A 37 9.22 11.90 13.22
CA ARG A 37 7.82 11.48 13.39
C ARG A 37 6.80 12.29 12.59
N HIS A 38 7.14 13.48 12.09
CA HIS A 38 6.24 14.36 11.35
C HIS A 38 6.35 14.23 9.83
N GLY A 39 7.40 13.60 9.34
CA GLY A 39 7.61 13.42 7.90
C GLY A 39 9.05 13.18 7.49
N THR A 40 9.32 13.46 6.24
CA THR A 40 10.62 13.29 5.60
C THR A 40 10.97 14.54 4.81
N VAL A 41 12.27 14.79 4.60
CA VAL A 41 12.74 15.88 3.75
C VAL A 41 12.31 15.67 2.30
N SER A 42 12.15 16.74 1.53
CA SER A 42 11.81 16.70 0.11
C SER A 42 12.58 17.76 -0.69
N GLY A 43 12.55 17.66 -2.01
CA GLY A 43 13.26 18.58 -2.90
C GLY A 43 14.77 18.65 -2.59
N ASN A 44 15.35 19.81 -2.68
CA ASN A 44 16.79 20.02 -2.47
C ASN A 44 17.30 19.64 -1.08
N MET A 45 16.41 19.52 -0.08
CA MET A 45 16.79 19.07 1.25
C MET A 45 17.24 17.60 1.27
N VAL A 46 16.85 16.80 0.30
CA VAL A 46 17.36 15.43 0.14
C VAL A 46 18.88 15.46 -0.06
N ASP A 47 19.37 16.30 -0.98
CA ASP A 47 20.80 16.45 -1.24
C ASP A 47 21.56 17.03 -0.05
N VAL A 48 20.95 18.01 0.64
CA VAL A 48 21.54 18.60 1.85
C VAL A 48 21.74 17.53 2.93
N VAL A 49 20.77 16.70 3.18
CA VAL A 49 20.90 15.61 4.16
C VAL A 49 21.90 14.56 3.66
N GLN A 50 21.73 14.08 2.44
CA GLN A 50 22.52 12.98 1.89
C GLN A 50 24.02 13.32 1.76
N HIS A 51 24.34 14.57 1.41
CA HIS A 51 25.73 14.96 1.09
C HIS A 51 26.38 15.89 2.15
N SER A 52 25.62 16.33 3.17
CA SER A 52 26.15 17.28 4.16
C SER A 52 25.72 16.93 5.59
N THR A 53 24.47 17.21 5.98
CA THR A 53 24.11 17.26 7.39
C THR A 53 24.15 15.91 8.11
N GLN A 54 23.99 14.78 7.41
CA GLN A 54 24.14 13.47 8.04
C GLN A 54 25.53 13.22 8.66
N TYR A 55 26.56 13.92 8.17
CA TYR A 55 27.96 13.79 8.66
C TYR A 55 28.30 14.75 9.80
N MET A 56 27.42 15.69 10.12
CA MET A 56 27.61 16.63 11.23
C MET A 56 27.45 15.92 12.57
N SER A 57 28.06 16.49 13.62
CA SER A 57 27.88 15.99 14.98
C SER A 57 26.44 16.25 15.47
N ASP A 58 25.97 15.42 16.38
CA ASP A 58 24.62 15.59 16.97
C ASP A 58 24.51 16.92 17.74
N ALA A 59 25.63 17.39 18.34
CA ALA A 59 25.71 18.67 19.03
C ALA A 59 25.52 19.86 18.06
N ASP A 60 26.17 19.82 16.89
CA ASP A 60 26.01 20.86 15.87
C ASP A 60 24.60 20.88 15.29
N LEU A 61 24.04 19.72 15.01
CA LEU A 61 22.67 19.61 14.52
C LEU A 61 21.64 20.11 15.53
N LEU A 62 21.86 19.82 16.81
CA LEU A 62 21.01 20.34 17.89
C LEU A 62 21.15 21.87 18.02
N ALA A 63 22.38 22.41 17.88
CA ALA A 63 22.61 23.85 17.86
C ALA A 63 21.89 24.52 16.68
N ILE A 64 21.93 23.93 15.48
CA ILE A 64 21.18 24.40 14.31
C ILE A 64 19.68 24.38 14.61
N GLY A 65 19.14 23.27 15.14
CA GLY A 65 17.73 23.14 15.50
C GLY A 65 17.30 24.22 16.52
N THR A 66 18.14 24.46 17.52
CA THR A 66 17.91 25.50 18.55
C THR A 66 17.92 26.91 17.94
N TYR A 67 18.89 27.18 17.07
CA TYR A 67 18.96 28.47 16.36
C TYR A 67 17.75 28.70 15.47
N LEU A 68 17.37 27.73 14.66
CA LEU A 68 16.17 27.83 13.79
C LEU A 68 14.90 28.11 14.59
N LYS A 69 14.78 27.53 15.79
CA LYS A 69 13.66 27.81 16.69
C LYS A 69 13.67 29.22 17.31
N SER A 70 14.83 29.83 17.40
CA SER A 70 14.96 31.20 17.95
C SER A 70 14.65 32.28 16.92
N LEU A 71 14.62 31.98 15.64
CA LEU A 71 14.33 32.93 14.59
C LEU A 71 12.88 33.46 14.72
N PRO A 72 12.62 34.75 14.42
CA PRO A 72 11.25 35.29 14.41
C PRO A 72 10.41 34.56 13.35
N ALA A 73 9.11 34.43 13.60
CA ALA A 73 8.17 33.92 12.62
C ALA A 73 8.19 34.76 11.34
N GLY A 74 8.24 34.14 10.18
CA GLY A 74 8.14 34.85 8.92
C GLY A 74 6.76 35.45 8.70
N LYS A 75 6.67 36.47 7.85
CA LYS A 75 5.37 37.11 7.52
C LYS A 75 4.33 36.14 6.94
N ASP A 76 4.80 35.01 6.37
CA ASP A 76 3.99 33.95 5.80
C ASP A 76 3.79 32.75 6.75
N ASP A 77 4.30 32.86 7.99
CA ASP A 77 4.01 31.88 9.03
C ASP A 77 2.58 32.11 9.53
N LEU A 78 1.64 31.46 8.87
CA LEU A 78 0.27 31.40 9.35
C LEU A 78 0.25 30.79 10.76
N PRO A 79 -0.50 31.37 11.68
CA PRO A 79 -0.69 30.75 12.98
C PRO A 79 -1.29 29.38 12.76
N MET A 80 -0.48 28.36 12.98
CA MET A 80 -0.95 27.00 12.85
C MET A 80 -1.95 26.76 13.96
N GLN A 81 -3.22 26.77 13.59
CA GLN A 81 -4.23 26.12 14.41
C GLN A 81 -3.85 24.64 14.41
N VAL A 82 -3.20 24.23 15.48
CA VAL A 82 -3.04 22.82 15.80
C VAL A 82 -4.46 22.26 15.77
N ALA A 83 -4.76 21.45 14.78
CA ALA A 83 -6.02 20.72 14.77
C ALA A 83 -6.04 19.96 16.09
N GLN A 84 -6.89 20.38 17.03
CA GLN A 84 -7.02 19.72 18.32
C GLN A 84 -7.55 18.32 18.06
N GLY A 85 -6.65 17.37 18.03
CA GLY A 85 -6.94 15.97 17.78
C GLY A 85 -7.15 15.61 16.30
N PRO A 86 -7.05 14.33 15.98
CA PRO A 86 -7.43 13.81 14.67
C PRO A 86 -8.89 14.16 14.39
N ALA A 87 -9.22 14.42 13.11
CA ALA A 87 -10.61 14.56 12.70
C ALA A 87 -11.43 13.43 13.34
N PRO A 88 -12.64 13.71 13.87
CA PRO A 88 -13.44 12.69 14.51
C PRO A 88 -13.58 11.52 13.51
N ARG A 89 -12.89 10.45 13.79
CA ARG A 89 -12.87 9.24 13.00
C ARG A 89 -14.13 8.51 13.37
N ILE A 90 -15.12 8.61 12.51
CA ILE A 90 -16.35 7.84 12.67
C ILE A 90 -15.95 6.39 12.42
N ALA A 91 -16.05 5.55 13.46
CA ALA A 91 -16.02 4.12 13.25
C ALA A 91 -17.14 3.80 12.27
N ILE A 92 -16.80 3.40 11.05
CA ILE A 92 -17.80 2.97 10.07
C ILE A 92 -18.29 1.62 10.59
N PRO A 93 -19.56 1.50 10.98
CA PRO A 93 -20.10 0.22 11.40
C PRO A 93 -19.85 -0.80 10.28
N ALA A 94 -19.34 -1.96 10.62
CA ALA A 94 -19.05 -3.03 9.65
C ALA A 94 -20.22 -3.33 8.70
N ARG A 95 -21.41 -2.86 9.02
CA ARG A 95 -22.69 -3.22 8.39
C ARG A 95 -23.54 -2.10 7.80
N THR A 96 -23.02 -0.94 7.47
CA THR A 96 -23.87 0.09 6.83
C THR A 96 -24.29 -0.26 5.39
N LEU A 97 -23.84 -1.37 4.84
CA LEU A 97 -24.03 -1.69 3.40
C LEU A 97 -24.74 -3.01 3.11
N GLY A 98 -25.49 -3.61 4.03
CA GLY A 98 -26.38 -4.67 3.59
C GLY A 98 -26.63 -5.88 4.46
N SER A 99 -26.11 -6.01 5.65
CA SER A 99 -26.44 -7.13 6.50
C SER A 99 -26.92 -6.75 7.90
N THR A 100 -27.83 -7.55 8.43
CA THR A 100 -28.68 -7.21 9.56
C THR A 100 -28.14 -7.47 10.98
N GLN A 101 -26.89 -7.94 11.16
CA GLN A 101 -26.34 -8.19 12.51
C GLN A 101 -24.81 -8.02 12.61
N ALA A 102 -24.30 -6.92 13.14
CA ALA A 102 -22.96 -6.80 13.72
C ALA A 102 -23.02 -6.04 15.03
N ASN A 103 -22.23 -6.50 16.00
CA ASN A 103 -22.13 -5.89 17.31
C ASN A 103 -21.24 -4.65 17.27
N ALA A 104 -21.58 -3.63 18.07
CA ALA A 104 -20.82 -2.37 18.17
C ALA A 104 -19.35 -2.54 18.62
N ALA A 105 -18.98 -3.71 19.15
CA ALA A 105 -17.62 -4.06 19.52
C ALA A 105 -16.68 -4.24 18.31
N ASP A 106 -17.20 -4.63 17.14
CA ASP A 106 -16.39 -4.91 15.94
C ASP A 106 -16.00 -3.63 15.18
N ALA A 107 -16.71 -2.53 15.42
CA ALA A 107 -16.45 -1.24 14.77
C ALA A 107 -15.22 -0.50 15.32
N ALA A 108 -14.66 -0.94 16.45
CA ALA A 108 -13.57 -0.26 17.14
C ALA A 108 -12.18 -0.55 16.54
N HIS A 109 -12.05 -1.53 15.63
CA HIS A 109 -10.75 -2.01 15.18
C HIS A 109 -10.13 -1.23 14.02
N TYR A 110 -10.92 -0.55 13.17
CA TYR A 110 -10.41 0.25 12.06
C TYR A 110 -10.71 1.73 12.22
N ASN A 111 -9.68 2.49 12.54
CA ASN A 111 -9.77 3.94 12.67
C ASN A 111 -9.51 4.62 11.31
N VAL A 112 -10.37 4.31 10.32
CA VAL A 112 -10.27 4.86 8.96
C VAL A 112 -11.17 6.08 8.78
N PRO A 113 -10.86 6.98 7.83
CA PRO A 113 -11.72 8.12 7.51
C PRO A 113 -13.15 7.70 7.15
N ALA A 114 -14.13 8.48 7.60
CA ALA A 114 -15.54 8.17 7.36
C ALA A 114 -15.91 8.13 5.86
N ASP A 115 -15.23 8.96 5.06
CA ASP A 115 -15.46 9.08 3.62
C ASP A 115 -14.53 8.20 2.77
N LEU A 116 -13.76 7.28 3.40
CA LEU A 116 -12.83 6.40 2.71
C LEU A 116 -13.48 5.55 1.62
N TYR A 117 -14.66 5.00 1.90
CA TYR A 117 -15.41 4.14 1.00
C TYR A 117 -16.57 4.86 0.28
N THR A 118 -16.79 6.13 0.55
CA THR A 118 -17.94 6.88 0.05
C THR A 118 -17.57 8.08 -0.81
N SER A 119 -16.29 8.39 -0.93
CA SER A 119 -15.80 9.49 -1.77
C SER A 119 -14.88 8.99 -2.87
N ARG A 120 -14.84 9.72 -3.99
CA ARG A 120 -13.91 9.43 -5.10
C ARG A 120 -12.46 9.50 -4.63
N GLY A 121 -12.12 10.51 -3.84
CA GLY A 121 -10.78 10.66 -3.28
C GLY A 121 -10.40 9.53 -2.33
N GLY A 122 -11.34 9.04 -1.51
CA GLY A 122 -11.13 7.91 -0.61
C GLY A 122 -10.87 6.59 -1.36
N LEU A 123 -11.67 6.29 -2.37
CA LEU A 123 -11.47 5.10 -3.21
C LEU A 123 -10.21 5.19 -4.06
N GLY A 124 -9.86 6.39 -4.56
CA GLY A 124 -8.58 6.64 -5.23
C GLY A 124 -7.40 6.45 -4.27
N TYR A 125 -7.51 6.96 -3.04
CA TYR A 125 -6.52 6.74 -2.00
C TYR A 125 -6.31 5.25 -1.69
N LEU A 126 -7.38 4.47 -1.55
CA LEU A 126 -7.29 3.02 -1.35
C LEU A 126 -6.57 2.32 -2.49
N GLN A 127 -6.85 2.74 -3.73
CA GLN A 127 -6.28 2.11 -4.91
C GLN A 127 -4.79 2.44 -5.11
N PHE A 128 -4.32 3.63 -4.72
CA PHE A 128 -2.99 4.11 -5.11
C PHE A 128 -2.05 4.40 -3.95
N CYS A 129 -2.57 4.59 -2.74
CA CYS A 129 -1.80 5.13 -1.62
C CYS A 129 -1.78 4.23 -0.38
N ALA A 130 -2.86 3.46 -0.15
CA ALA A 130 -3.07 2.76 1.11
C ALA A 130 -2.09 1.62 1.38
N ASP A 131 -1.50 0.98 0.36
CA ASP A 131 -0.52 -0.10 0.56
C ASP A 131 0.76 0.40 1.27
N CYS A 132 1.13 1.68 1.08
CA CYS A 132 2.25 2.30 1.77
C CYS A 132 1.79 3.15 2.96
N HIS A 133 0.81 4.05 2.76
CA HIS A 133 0.37 4.99 3.78
C HIS A 133 -0.73 4.42 4.69
N ARG A 134 -1.22 3.22 4.42
CA ARG A 134 -2.29 2.52 5.11
C ARG A 134 -3.65 3.21 4.98
N ALA A 135 -4.72 2.46 5.20
CA ALA A 135 -6.08 2.98 5.14
C ALA A 135 -6.37 4.08 6.20
N ASP A 136 -5.63 4.05 7.32
CA ASP A 136 -5.71 5.02 8.41
C ASP A 136 -4.75 6.22 8.26
N GLY A 137 -3.95 6.27 7.19
CA GLY A 137 -2.96 7.33 6.97
C GLY A 137 -1.76 7.27 7.91
N GLY A 138 -1.63 6.22 8.74
CA GLY A 138 -0.61 6.10 9.77
C GLY A 138 0.78 5.78 9.26
N GLY A 139 0.92 5.37 8.00
CA GLY A 139 2.19 4.96 7.43
C GLY A 139 2.81 3.74 8.12
N VAL A 140 4.10 3.58 7.96
CA VAL A 140 4.90 2.52 8.60
C VAL A 140 6.15 3.18 9.18
N LYS A 141 6.34 3.06 10.49
CA LYS A 141 7.48 3.67 11.17
C LYS A 141 8.79 3.30 10.47
N ASP A 142 9.64 4.30 10.24
CA ASP A 142 10.96 4.19 9.59
C ASP A 142 10.95 3.70 8.12
N VAL A 143 9.77 3.40 7.56
CA VAL A 143 9.62 2.92 6.18
C VAL A 143 8.81 3.91 5.34
N PHE A 144 7.51 4.07 5.65
CA PHE A 144 6.62 4.96 4.92
C PHE A 144 6.08 6.05 5.83
N PRO A 145 6.15 7.34 5.44
CA PRO A 145 5.76 8.43 6.31
C PRO A 145 4.27 8.38 6.65
N SER A 146 3.95 8.74 7.91
CA SER A 146 2.60 9.03 8.30
C SER A 146 2.09 10.27 7.55
N LEU A 147 0.83 10.24 7.15
CA LEU A 147 0.12 11.39 6.63
C LEU A 147 -0.43 12.27 7.76
N GLU A 148 -0.70 11.67 8.93
CA GLU A 148 -1.16 12.39 10.09
C GLU A 148 -0.04 13.29 10.62
N GLY A 149 -0.35 14.58 10.75
CA GLY A 149 0.63 15.56 11.20
C GLY A 149 1.62 16.02 10.12
N ASN A 150 1.54 15.48 8.91
CA ASN A 150 2.41 15.88 7.81
C ASN A 150 2.13 17.34 7.41
N ARG A 151 3.20 18.15 7.42
CA ARG A 151 3.09 19.58 7.16
C ARG A 151 2.63 19.90 5.75
N SER A 152 3.12 19.18 4.76
CA SER A 152 2.74 19.42 3.36
C SER A 152 1.23 19.29 3.15
N LEU A 153 0.57 18.38 3.90
CA LEU A 153 -0.88 18.24 3.89
C LEU A 153 -1.60 19.40 4.59
N ARG A 154 -0.93 20.07 5.53
CA ARG A 154 -1.49 21.20 6.31
C ARG A 154 -1.26 22.55 5.66
N ALA A 155 -0.28 22.66 4.77
CA ALA A 155 0.06 23.90 4.09
C ALA A 155 -1.11 24.39 3.23
N ASP A 156 -1.38 25.71 3.26
CA ASP A 156 -2.40 26.30 2.39
C ASP A 156 -2.01 26.15 0.92
N ASN A 157 -0.74 26.36 0.61
CA ASN A 157 -0.21 26.14 -0.73
C ASN A 157 0.05 24.66 -0.98
N ALA A 158 -0.68 24.08 -1.94
CA ALA A 158 -0.61 22.66 -2.28
C ALA A 158 0.49 22.33 -3.32
N SER A 159 1.31 23.29 -3.76
CA SER A 159 2.28 23.09 -4.86
C SER A 159 3.23 21.91 -4.60
N THR A 160 3.73 21.77 -3.36
CA THR A 160 4.61 20.65 -2.99
C THR A 160 3.89 19.31 -3.10
N LEU A 161 2.64 19.22 -2.65
CA LEU A 161 1.85 17.98 -2.75
C LEU A 161 1.61 17.59 -4.20
N ILE A 162 1.21 18.56 -5.03
CA ILE A 162 0.97 18.35 -6.46
C ILE A 162 2.28 17.94 -7.14
N HIS A 163 3.38 18.59 -6.81
CA HIS A 163 4.70 18.24 -7.34
C HIS A 163 5.04 16.78 -7.03
N ILE A 164 4.94 16.38 -5.77
CA ILE A 164 5.24 14.99 -5.34
C ILE A 164 4.33 13.99 -6.06
N MET A 165 3.04 14.29 -6.20
CA MET A 165 2.12 13.41 -6.93
C MET A 165 2.50 13.26 -8.40
N LEU A 166 2.95 14.34 -9.04
CA LEU A 166 3.28 14.31 -10.48
C LEU A 166 4.65 13.70 -10.77
N THR A 167 5.64 13.91 -9.91
CA THR A 167 7.04 13.52 -10.17
C THR A 167 7.52 12.34 -9.34
N GLY A 168 6.76 11.97 -8.31
CA GLY A 168 7.23 11.03 -7.28
C GLY A 168 8.27 11.67 -6.37
N TRP A 169 8.79 10.86 -5.47
CA TRP A 169 9.77 11.32 -4.51
C TRP A 169 10.56 10.17 -3.89
N THR A 170 11.83 10.40 -3.57
CA THR A 170 12.72 9.40 -2.96
C THR A 170 13.38 9.98 -1.71
N THR A 171 13.41 9.18 -0.63
CA THR A 171 14.06 9.56 0.61
C THR A 171 15.59 9.60 0.45
N PRO A 172 16.32 10.44 1.21
CA PRO A 172 17.79 10.42 1.17
C PRO A 172 18.34 9.07 1.66
N VAL A 173 19.47 8.70 1.12
CA VAL A 173 20.32 7.62 1.63
C VAL A 173 21.18 8.19 2.74
N THR A 174 21.12 7.61 3.94
CA THR A 174 21.90 8.05 5.10
C THR A 174 22.56 6.85 5.78
N GLN A 175 23.52 7.12 6.66
CA GLN A 175 24.18 6.06 7.44
C GLN A 175 23.21 5.23 8.28
N THR A 176 22.14 5.86 8.77
CA THR A 176 21.09 5.19 9.55
C THR A 176 20.03 4.53 8.67
N HIS A 177 19.83 5.00 7.43
CA HIS A 177 18.87 4.51 6.46
C HIS A 177 19.55 4.32 5.12
N ALA A 178 20.29 3.24 4.98
CA ALA A 178 21.06 2.92 3.78
C ALA A 178 20.19 2.61 2.54
N ARG A 179 18.89 2.47 2.72
CA ARG A 179 17.93 2.19 1.63
C ARG A 179 16.99 3.35 1.41
N PRO A 180 16.96 3.88 0.17
CA PRO A 180 15.95 4.85 -0.19
C PRO A 180 14.57 4.18 -0.27
N MET A 181 13.54 4.90 0.15
CA MET A 181 12.15 4.57 -0.11
C MET A 181 11.58 5.56 -1.10
N THR A 182 10.84 5.06 -2.08
CA THR A 182 10.36 5.87 -3.19
C THR A 182 8.84 5.88 -3.20
N MET A 183 8.25 7.07 -3.23
CA MET A 183 6.87 7.29 -3.64
C MET A 183 6.87 7.43 -5.17
N PRO A 184 6.15 6.58 -5.91
CA PRO A 184 6.14 6.65 -7.36
C PRO A 184 5.43 7.91 -7.86
N ALA A 185 5.74 8.32 -9.08
CA ALA A 185 5.00 9.36 -9.77
C ALA A 185 3.61 8.86 -10.20
N PHE A 186 2.58 9.65 -9.91
CA PHE A 186 1.20 9.38 -10.29
C PHE A 186 0.74 10.26 -11.48
N ALA A 187 1.67 10.70 -12.31
CA ALA A 187 1.38 11.52 -13.49
C ALA A 187 0.38 10.90 -14.48
N LYS A 188 0.16 9.58 -14.41
CA LYS A 188 -0.86 8.86 -15.19
C LYS A 188 -2.29 9.17 -14.81
N LEU A 189 -2.52 9.55 -13.55
CA LEU A 189 -3.85 9.86 -13.06
C LEU A 189 -4.33 11.17 -13.69
N GLY A 190 -5.65 11.24 -13.93
CA GLY A 190 -6.29 12.47 -14.41
C GLY A 190 -6.17 13.60 -13.37
N ASP A 191 -6.23 14.83 -13.83
CA ASP A 191 -6.08 16.00 -12.95
C ASP A 191 -7.15 16.06 -11.86
N GLN A 192 -8.40 15.70 -12.20
CA GLN A 192 -9.49 15.62 -11.22
C GLN A 192 -9.26 14.49 -10.21
N GLU A 193 -8.75 13.34 -10.67
CA GLU A 193 -8.49 12.18 -9.80
C GLU A 193 -7.39 12.51 -8.76
N ILE A 194 -6.32 13.20 -9.20
CA ILE A 194 -5.26 13.69 -8.29
C ILE A 194 -5.84 14.70 -7.30
N ALA A 195 -6.66 15.65 -7.77
CA ALA A 195 -7.30 16.65 -6.92
C ALA A 195 -8.20 16.00 -5.85
N ASP A 196 -9.02 15.02 -6.24
CA ASP A 196 -9.90 14.28 -5.34
C ASP A 196 -9.11 13.54 -4.24
N ILE A 197 -8.02 12.85 -4.61
CA ILE A 197 -7.15 12.15 -3.66
C ILE A 197 -6.47 13.13 -2.70
N LEU A 198 -5.91 14.23 -3.21
CA LEU A 198 -5.24 15.22 -2.39
C LEU A 198 -6.22 15.94 -1.45
N ASN A 199 -7.40 16.28 -1.91
CA ASN A 199 -8.45 16.88 -1.07
C ASN A 199 -8.91 15.89 0.02
N PHE A 200 -9.07 14.60 -0.31
CA PHE A 200 -9.35 13.57 0.68
C PHE A 200 -8.24 13.49 1.75
N THR A 201 -6.97 13.41 1.35
CA THR A 201 -5.84 13.31 2.28
C THR A 201 -5.71 14.55 3.17
N ARG A 202 -5.90 15.74 2.61
CA ARG A 202 -5.85 17.01 3.36
C ARG A 202 -6.97 17.12 4.39
N ARG A 203 -8.21 16.76 4.04
CA ARG A 203 -9.35 16.79 4.98
C ARG A 203 -9.17 15.82 6.14
N ASN A 204 -8.60 14.65 5.88
CA ASN A 204 -8.55 13.59 6.87
C ASN A 204 -7.29 13.62 7.76
N TRP A 205 -6.15 14.05 7.21
CA TRP A 205 -4.88 14.04 7.97
C TRP A 205 -4.14 15.38 7.97
N GLY A 206 -4.58 16.33 7.18
CA GLY A 206 -4.02 17.67 7.07
C GLY A 206 -4.80 18.74 7.84
N SER A 207 -5.25 19.76 7.13
CA SER A 207 -6.08 20.86 7.64
C SER A 207 -7.48 20.82 7.05
N LYS A 208 -8.49 20.85 7.92
CA LYS A 208 -9.90 20.94 7.49
C LYS A 208 -10.24 22.24 6.77
N ASN A 209 -9.47 23.30 7.03
CA ASN A 209 -9.67 24.63 6.47
C ASN A 209 -8.77 24.91 5.26
N ALA A 210 -8.00 23.91 4.82
CA ALA A 210 -7.16 24.08 3.64
C ALA A 210 -8.02 24.33 2.40
N SER A 211 -7.57 25.26 1.53
CA SER A 211 -8.23 25.56 0.26
C SER A 211 -8.36 24.30 -0.58
N GLU A 212 -9.48 24.13 -1.24
CA GLU A 212 -9.73 23.02 -2.15
C GLU A 212 -8.77 23.08 -3.34
N ILE A 213 -8.15 21.95 -3.64
CA ILE A 213 -7.31 21.78 -4.83
C ILE A 213 -8.23 21.46 -5.99
N LYS A 214 -8.11 22.23 -7.09
CA LYS A 214 -8.89 22.05 -8.30
C LYS A 214 -8.08 21.29 -9.36
N ALA A 215 -8.75 20.64 -10.28
CA ALA A 215 -8.11 20.00 -11.43
C ALA A 215 -7.23 20.99 -12.24
N ALA A 216 -7.63 22.27 -12.30
CA ALA A 216 -6.86 23.32 -12.98
C ALA A 216 -5.50 23.59 -12.31
N ASP A 217 -5.40 23.43 -10.98
CA ASP A 217 -4.14 23.61 -10.24
C ASP A 217 -3.16 22.47 -10.61
N ILE A 218 -3.68 21.24 -10.72
CA ILE A 218 -2.91 20.08 -11.17
C ILE A 218 -2.44 20.27 -12.61
N ALA A 219 -3.35 20.65 -13.53
CA ALA A 219 -3.03 20.88 -14.94
C ALA A 219 -1.95 21.96 -15.11
N SER A 220 -2.03 23.03 -14.35
CA SER A 220 -1.04 24.12 -14.37
C SER A 220 0.35 23.64 -13.98
N GLN A 221 0.47 22.89 -12.86
CA GLN A 221 1.76 22.34 -12.43
C GLN A 221 2.27 21.24 -13.35
N ARG A 222 1.39 20.39 -13.86
CA ARG A 222 1.75 19.36 -14.87
C ARG A 222 2.43 20.00 -16.08
N LYS A 223 1.88 21.10 -16.58
CA LYS A 223 2.47 21.86 -17.69
C LYS A 223 3.84 22.41 -17.34
N GLN A 224 4.00 22.99 -16.15
CA GLN A 224 5.27 23.56 -15.70
C GLN A 224 6.37 22.50 -15.51
N LEU A 225 6.00 21.32 -15.05
CA LEU A 225 6.91 20.21 -14.77
C LEU A 225 7.16 19.32 -15.98
N HIS A 226 6.50 19.58 -17.12
CA HIS A 226 6.51 18.68 -18.29
C HIS A 226 6.19 17.23 -17.93
N ALA A 227 5.38 17.03 -16.87
CA ALA A 227 5.01 15.72 -16.34
C ALA A 227 3.91 15.09 -17.20
N GLN A 228 4.30 14.55 -18.35
CA GLN A 228 3.36 13.87 -19.24
C GLN A 228 2.91 12.54 -18.65
N PRO A 229 1.64 12.15 -18.87
CA PRO A 229 1.20 10.81 -18.54
C PRO A 229 2.06 9.78 -19.28
N ASP A 230 2.61 8.82 -18.53
CA ASP A 230 3.30 7.69 -19.16
C ASP A 230 2.27 6.71 -19.74
N ASN A 231 2.00 6.83 -21.01
CA ASN A 231 1.06 5.97 -21.74
C ASN A 231 1.66 4.62 -22.17
N SER A 232 2.87 4.30 -21.72
CA SER A 232 3.63 3.13 -22.19
C SER A 232 3.14 1.78 -21.64
N ARG A 233 2.09 1.72 -20.83
CA ARG A 233 1.63 0.47 -20.21
C ARG A 233 0.25 0.04 -20.71
N PRO A 234 0.14 -1.17 -21.27
CA PRO A 234 -1.12 -1.72 -21.78
C PRO A 234 -2.09 -2.15 -20.67
N PHE A 235 -1.65 -2.21 -19.39
CA PHE A 235 -2.48 -2.65 -18.29
C PHE A 235 -3.22 -1.45 -17.67
N GLU A 236 -4.46 -1.25 -18.10
CA GLU A 236 -5.35 -0.29 -17.48
C GLU A 236 -6.21 -0.96 -16.41
N THR A 237 -6.07 -0.48 -15.19
CA THR A 237 -6.91 -0.91 -14.09
C THR A 237 -8.18 -0.08 -14.02
N PRO A 238 -9.36 -0.69 -13.79
CA PRO A 238 -10.55 0.05 -13.44
C PRO A 238 -10.30 0.97 -12.25
N ARG A 239 -10.78 2.19 -12.31
CA ARG A 239 -10.70 3.13 -11.19
C ARG A 239 -11.75 2.74 -10.15
N LEU A 240 -11.33 2.41 -8.92
CA LEU A 240 -12.29 2.08 -7.85
C LEU A 240 -13.30 3.19 -7.62
N ALA A 241 -12.90 4.45 -7.81
CA ALA A 241 -13.80 5.59 -7.75
C ALA A 241 -14.99 5.49 -8.72
N ALA A 242 -14.83 4.81 -9.86
CA ALA A 242 -15.91 4.61 -10.82
C ALA A 242 -17.02 3.67 -10.32
N MET A 243 -16.78 2.89 -9.27
CA MET A 243 -17.83 2.09 -8.63
C MET A 243 -18.99 2.94 -8.11
N LEU A 244 -18.71 4.21 -7.76
CA LEU A 244 -19.75 5.12 -7.25
C LEU A 244 -20.77 5.53 -8.30
N ASP A 245 -20.48 5.34 -9.59
CA ASP A 245 -21.35 5.66 -10.70
C ASP A 245 -22.25 4.47 -11.12
N GLU A 246 -21.99 3.31 -10.55
CA GLU A 246 -22.71 2.09 -10.92
C GLU A 246 -24.04 1.96 -10.18
N PRO A 247 -25.09 1.40 -10.81
CA PRO A 247 -26.37 1.18 -10.16
C PRO A 247 -26.29 0.37 -8.86
N ASN A 248 -25.34 -0.57 -8.80
CA ASN A 248 -25.08 -1.43 -7.63
C ASN A 248 -23.83 -0.98 -6.83
N ALA A 249 -23.52 0.32 -6.83
CA ALA A 249 -22.35 0.91 -6.16
C ALA A 249 -22.14 0.39 -4.72
N LYS A 250 -23.21 0.30 -3.94
CA LYS A 250 -23.13 -0.19 -2.55
C LYS A 250 -22.58 -1.61 -2.47
N GLN A 251 -23.01 -2.50 -3.36
CA GLN A 251 -22.55 -3.89 -3.40
C GLN A 251 -21.10 -3.97 -3.84
N LEU A 252 -20.69 -3.19 -4.85
CA LEU A 252 -19.32 -3.14 -5.35
C LEU A 252 -18.35 -2.62 -4.29
N VAL A 253 -18.70 -1.51 -3.64
CA VAL A 253 -17.92 -0.94 -2.54
C VAL A 253 -17.81 -1.92 -1.37
N TYR A 254 -18.89 -2.63 -1.04
CA TYR A 254 -18.86 -3.67 -0.02
C TYR A 254 -17.92 -4.81 -0.41
N GLY A 255 -17.94 -5.26 -1.66
CA GLY A 255 -16.98 -6.24 -2.19
C GLY A 255 -15.54 -5.80 -2.09
N ALA A 256 -15.23 -4.55 -2.45
CA ALA A 256 -13.90 -3.97 -2.30
C ALA A 256 -13.47 -3.90 -0.82
N ARG A 257 -14.38 -3.49 0.05
CA ARG A 257 -14.14 -3.42 1.49
C ARG A 257 -13.86 -4.80 2.10
N LEU A 258 -14.62 -5.82 1.71
CA LEU A 258 -14.39 -7.21 2.13
C LEU A 258 -13.00 -7.70 1.75
N ASN A 259 -12.44 -7.23 0.63
CA ASN A 259 -11.07 -7.58 0.24
C ASN A 259 -10.00 -6.90 1.09
N ILE A 260 -10.22 -5.67 1.50
CA ILE A 260 -9.26 -4.85 2.26
C ILE A 260 -9.33 -5.18 3.74
N GLU A 261 -10.52 -5.40 4.28
CA GLU A 261 -10.80 -5.62 5.70
C GLU A 261 -11.33 -7.05 5.96
N THR A 262 -10.89 -8.05 5.20
CA THR A 262 -11.45 -9.42 5.22
C THR A 262 -11.50 -10.01 6.62
N ARG A 263 -10.39 -9.95 7.35
CA ARG A 263 -10.25 -10.49 8.70
C ARG A 263 -11.25 -9.85 9.67
N ASP A 264 -11.40 -8.53 9.59
CA ASP A 264 -12.20 -7.78 10.56
C ASP A 264 -13.69 -7.86 10.25
N LEU A 265 -14.05 -7.96 8.97
CA LEU A 265 -15.45 -8.13 8.55
C LEU A 265 -15.93 -9.57 8.60
N LEU A 266 -15.02 -10.54 8.48
CA LEU A 266 -15.32 -11.96 8.42
C LEU A 266 -14.53 -12.79 9.46
N PRO A 267 -14.53 -12.40 10.76
CA PRO A 267 -13.69 -13.04 11.78
C PRO A 267 -14.03 -14.51 12.00
N LYS A 268 -15.23 -14.97 11.62
CA LYS A 268 -15.64 -16.38 11.70
C LYS A 268 -15.11 -17.23 10.54
N ASN A 269 -14.68 -16.58 9.46
CA ASN A 269 -14.25 -17.22 8.21
C ASN A 269 -12.76 -17.09 7.96
N VAL A 270 -12.09 -16.15 8.62
CA VAL A 270 -10.65 -15.94 8.55
C VAL A 270 -10.01 -16.49 9.81
N GLY A 271 -9.04 -17.42 9.66
CA GLY A 271 -8.35 -18.08 10.76
C GLY A 271 -6.91 -17.59 10.95
N ASN A 272 -6.54 -16.45 10.37
CA ASN A 272 -5.20 -15.88 10.49
C ASN A 272 -5.23 -14.34 10.43
N ALA A 273 -4.06 -13.71 10.35
CA ALA A 273 -3.91 -12.25 10.34
C ALA A 273 -4.04 -11.59 8.97
N LEU A 274 -4.34 -12.34 7.89
CA LEU A 274 -4.34 -11.81 6.53
C LEU A 274 -5.70 -11.22 6.11
N ASN A 275 -5.62 -10.32 5.14
CA ASN A 275 -6.73 -9.89 4.29
C ASN A 275 -6.51 -10.37 2.85
N CYS A 276 -7.52 -10.37 2.00
CA CYS A 276 -7.33 -10.69 0.58
C CYS A 276 -6.30 -9.74 -0.06
N ALA A 277 -6.36 -8.46 0.29
CA ALA A 277 -5.42 -7.43 -0.16
C ALA A 277 -3.95 -7.69 0.25
N SER A 278 -3.69 -8.57 1.23
CA SER A 278 -2.32 -8.97 1.58
C SER A 278 -1.58 -9.68 0.44
N CYS A 279 -2.31 -10.27 -0.52
CA CYS A 279 -1.76 -10.91 -1.72
C CYS A 279 -2.29 -10.27 -3.01
N HIS A 280 -3.48 -9.66 -2.97
CA HIS A 280 -4.14 -8.98 -4.09
C HIS A 280 -3.95 -7.47 -3.95
N LEU A 281 -2.75 -7.01 -4.30
CA LEU A 281 -2.27 -5.65 -4.01
C LEU A 281 -3.21 -4.57 -4.56
N ASN A 282 -3.33 -3.46 -3.81
CA ASN A 282 -4.22 -2.33 -4.11
C ASN A 282 -5.65 -2.79 -4.47
N ALA A 283 -6.25 -3.61 -3.61
CA ALA A 283 -7.59 -4.17 -3.83
C ALA A 283 -7.73 -4.95 -5.15
N GLY A 284 -6.66 -5.65 -5.57
CA GLY A 284 -6.64 -6.47 -6.77
C GLY A 284 -6.51 -5.68 -8.08
N THR A 285 -5.88 -4.52 -8.04
CA THR A 285 -5.69 -3.66 -9.23
C THR A 285 -4.25 -3.61 -9.74
N VAL A 286 -3.29 -4.28 -9.10
CA VAL A 286 -1.87 -4.26 -9.50
C VAL A 286 -1.55 -5.41 -10.46
N ALA A 287 -1.01 -5.07 -11.62
CA ALA A 287 -0.50 -6.05 -12.59
C ALA A 287 0.54 -6.97 -11.94
N ASP A 288 0.46 -8.28 -12.16
CA ASP A 288 1.29 -9.32 -11.56
C ASP A 288 1.23 -9.38 -10.01
N GLY A 289 0.41 -8.54 -9.38
CA GLY A 289 0.06 -8.54 -7.95
C GLY A 289 -1.23 -9.30 -7.66
N SER A 290 -1.49 -10.38 -8.40
CA SER A 290 -2.73 -11.16 -8.34
C SER A 290 -4.00 -10.33 -8.61
N PRO A 291 -4.07 -9.54 -9.70
CA PRO A 291 -5.21 -8.67 -9.96
C PRO A 291 -6.52 -9.45 -10.17
N TYR A 292 -7.65 -8.78 -9.89
CA TYR A 292 -8.98 -9.32 -10.18
C TYR A 292 -9.45 -9.05 -11.60
N ILE A 293 -8.73 -8.23 -12.33
CA ILE A 293 -9.08 -7.75 -13.67
C ILE A 293 -9.22 -8.92 -14.63
N GLY A 294 -10.38 -9.03 -15.25
CA GLY A 294 -10.68 -10.09 -16.20
C GLY A 294 -10.90 -11.48 -15.59
N VAL A 295 -10.68 -11.66 -14.27
CA VAL A 295 -10.63 -13.00 -13.66
C VAL A 295 -11.95 -13.75 -13.78
N SER A 296 -13.09 -13.10 -13.56
CA SER A 296 -14.40 -13.79 -13.62
C SER A 296 -14.73 -14.34 -15.01
N ALA A 297 -14.16 -13.76 -16.09
CA ALA A 297 -14.34 -14.26 -17.46
C ALA A 297 -13.87 -15.70 -17.67
N PHE A 298 -12.93 -16.16 -16.83
CA PHE A 298 -12.34 -17.48 -16.95
C PHE A 298 -13.04 -18.56 -16.13
N PHE A 299 -14.16 -18.23 -15.50
CA PHE A 299 -14.97 -19.18 -14.75
C PHE A 299 -16.34 -19.37 -15.40
N PRO A 300 -16.89 -20.61 -15.34
CA PRO A 300 -16.34 -21.81 -14.73
C PRO A 300 -15.15 -22.38 -15.49
N SER A 301 -14.17 -22.97 -14.77
CA SER A 301 -12.98 -23.56 -15.39
C SER A 301 -12.54 -24.84 -14.67
N TYR A 302 -11.86 -25.72 -15.41
CA TYR A 302 -11.28 -26.94 -14.82
C TYR A 302 -10.12 -26.60 -13.91
N ALA A 303 -10.20 -27.02 -12.64
CA ALA A 303 -9.17 -26.85 -11.64
C ALA A 303 -8.43 -28.19 -11.39
N PRO A 304 -7.18 -28.36 -11.87
CA PRO A 304 -6.43 -29.61 -11.69
C PRO A 304 -6.30 -30.03 -10.23
N ARG A 305 -6.14 -29.04 -9.31
CA ARG A 305 -6.05 -29.31 -7.87
C ARG A 305 -7.34 -29.93 -7.32
N ALA A 306 -8.50 -29.46 -7.79
CA ALA A 306 -9.80 -29.97 -7.35
C ALA A 306 -10.25 -31.22 -8.16
N GLY A 307 -9.63 -31.49 -9.30
CA GLY A 307 -10.01 -32.57 -10.21
C GLY A 307 -11.37 -32.38 -10.89
N ARG A 308 -11.94 -31.16 -10.84
CA ARG A 308 -13.25 -30.82 -11.38
C ARG A 308 -13.33 -29.39 -11.91
N THR A 309 -14.37 -29.11 -12.65
CA THR A 309 -14.74 -27.74 -13.00
C THR A 309 -15.27 -27.02 -11.75
N ILE A 310 -14.78 -25.79 -11.54
CA ILE A 310 -15.15 -24.93 -10.41
C ILE A 310 -15.70 -23.60 -10.91
N LYS A 311 -16.57 -22.98 -10.12
CA LYS A 311 -17.06 -21.63 -10.30
C LYS A 311 -16.14 -20.62 -9.58
N LEU A 312 -16.36 -19.32 -9.81
CA LEU A 312 -15.62 -18.25 -9.13
C LEU A 312 -15.80 -18.30 -7.61
N GLU A 313 -17.02 -18.62 -7.15
CA GLU A 313 -17.34 -18.79 -5.73
C GLU A 313 -16.50 -19.90 -5.08
N ASP A 314 -16.33 -21.04 -5.76
CA ASP A 314 -15.44 -22.13 -5.32
C ASP A 314 -13.99 -21.64 -5.20
N ARG A 315 -13.55 -20.80 -6.17
CA ARG A 315 -12.18 -20.26 -6.17
C ARG A 315 -11.96 -19.31 -5.02
N ILE A 316 -12.91 -18.42 -4.73
CA ILE A 316 -12.89 -17.49 -3.58
C ILE A 316 -12.87 -18.31 -2.28
N ASN A 317 -13.77 -19.27 -2.13
CA ASN A 317 -13.82 -20.14 -0.96
C ASN A 317 -12.57 -21.00 -0.78
N GLY A 318 -11.91 -21.37 -1.88
CA GLY A 318 -10.59 -22.00 -1.84
C GLY A 318 -9.50 -21.14 -1.21
N CYS A 319 -9.61 -19.79 -1.32
CA CYS A 319 -8.71 -18.87 -0.62
C CYS A 319 -9.03 -18.80 0.88
N PHE A 320 -10.30 -18.78 1.27
CA PHE A 320 -10.67 -18.84 2.69
C PHE A 320 -10.10 -20.09 3.38
N LEU A 321 -10.20 -21.24 2.71
CA LEU A 321 -9.68 -22.51 3.26
C LEU A 321 -8.15 -22.56 3.37
N ARG A 322 -7.42 -21.91 2.45
CA ARG A 322 -5.96 -22.06 2.33
C ARG A 322 -5.21 -20.78 2.71
N SER A 323 -5.45 -19.72 1.98
CA SER A 323 -4.76 -18.45 2.23
C SER A 323 -5.18 -17.81 3.55
N MET A 324 -6.47 -17.89 3.89
CA MET A 324 -7.01 -17.36 5.15
C MET A 324 -7.00 -18.38 6.28
N ASN A 325 -6.54 -19.62 6.04
CA ASN A 325 -6.53 -20.71 7.03
C ASN A 325 -7.84 -20.84 7.83
N GLY A 326 -8.97 -20.62 7.16
CA GLY A 326 -10.28 -20.43 7.78
C GLY A 326 -11.38 -21.33 7.18
N LYS A 327 -12.59 -20.80 7.13
CA LYS A 327 -13.81 -21.51 6.72
C LYS A 327 -14.44 -20.84 5.50
N PRO A 328 -15.05 -21.62 4.57
CA PRO A 328 -15.71 -21.06 3.41
C PRO A 328 -16.93 -20.23 3.79
N LEU A 329 -17.26 -19.25 2.95
CA LEU A 329 -18.51 -18.52 3.02
C LEU A 329 -19.67 -19.38 2.46
N PRO A 330 -20.90 -19.26 3.00
CA PRO A 330 -22.09 -19.81 2.35
C PRO A 330 -22.23 -19.27 0.92
N LEU A 331 -22.64 -20.12 -0.01
CA LEU A 331 -22.74 -19.74 -1.43
C LEU A 331 -23.81 -18.66 -1.70
N ASP A 332 -24.79 -18.55 -0.83
CA ASP A 332 -25.88 -17.59 -0.90
C ASP A 332 -25.65 -16.33 -0.03
N SER A 333 -24.50 -16.24 0.64
CA SER A 333 -24.19 -15.09 1.51
C SER A 333 -24.02 -13.80 0.71
N ASP A 334 -24.42 -12.69 1.31
CA ASP A 334 -24.27 -11.36 0.71
C ASP A 334 -22.81 -10.98 0.52
N GLU A 335 -21.93 -11.46 1.42
CA GLU A 335 -20.48 -11.25 1.34
C GLU A 335 -19.89 -11.89 0.09
N LEU A 336 -20.22 -13.17 -0.16
CA LEU A 336 -19.71 -13.86 -1.36
C LEU A 336 -20.28 -13.25 -2.64
N LYS A 337 -21.56 -12.91 -2.64
CA LYS A 337 -22.21 -12.21 -3.78
C LYS A 337 -21.57 -10.84 -4.05
N ALA A 338 -21.20 -10.08 -3.01
CA ALA A 338 -20.53 -8.80 -3.16
C ALA A 338 -19.10 -8.96 -3.71
N MET A 339 -18.37 -9.97 -3.25
CA MET A 339 -17.05 -10.30 -3.83
C MET A 339 -17.17 -10.68 -5.31
N VAL A 340 -18.11 -11.55 -5.67
CA VAL A 340 -18.35 -11.95 -7.07
C VAL A 340 -18.73 -10.73 -7.91
N ALA A 341 -19.62 -9.87 -7.42
CA ALA A 341 -20.03 -8.66 -8.15
C ALA A 341 -18.82 -7.73 -8.41
N LEU A 342 -17.90 -7.59 -7.45
CA LEU A 342 -16.66 -6.84 -7.67
C LEU A 342 -15.79 -7.47 -8.76
N PHE A 343 -15.61 -8.78 -8.77
CA PHE A 343 -14.84 -9.46 -9.83
C PHE A 343 -15.51 -9.31 -11.19
N ASP A 344 -16.85 -9.37 -11.27
CA ASP A 344 -17.61 -9.17 -12.49
C ASP A 344 -17.50 -7.72 -12.99
N TRP A 345 -17.55 -6.76 -12.09
CA TRP A 345 -17.31 -5.36 -12.44
C TRP A 345 -15.88 -5.15 -12.95
N MET A 346 -14.87 -5.77 -12.32
CA MET A 346 -13.48 -5.71 -12.77
C MET A 346 -13.19 -6.54 -14.03
N ARG A 347 -14.09 -7.42 -14.42
CA ARG A 347 -13.98 -8.16 -15.69
C ARG A 347 -13.96 -7.24 -16.89
N ARG A 348 -14.71 -6.13 -16.85
CA ARG A 348 -14.91 -5.24 -18.00
C ARG A 348 -15.40 -6.04 -19.21
N GLU A 349 -14.80 -5.82 -20.37
CA GLU A 349 -15.16 -6.52 -21.62
C GLU A 349 -14.34 -7.77 -21.87
N THR A 350 -13.55 -8.23 -20.89
CA THR A 350 -12.71 -9.41 -21.02
C THR A 350 -13.54 -10.65 -21.32
N LYS A 351 -13.14 -11.39 -22.35
CA LYS A 351 -13.75 -12.65 -22.77
C LYS A 351 -12.93 -13.86 -22.30
N PRO A 352 -13.49 -15.06 -22.27
CA PRO A 352 -12.77 -16.28 -21.84
C PRO A 352 -11.51 -16.58 -22.65
N GLU A 353 -11.49 -16.22 -23.94
CA GLU A 353 -10.38 -16.40 -24.86
C GLU A 353 -9.30 -15.34 -24.78
N ASP A 354 -9.56 -14.23 -24.11
CA ASP A 354 -8.63 -13.10 -24.06
C ASP A 354 -7.40 -13.40 -23.20
N LYS A 355 -6.27 -12.88 -23.65
CA LYS A 355 -5.04 -12.85 -22.86
C LYS A 355 -4.99 -11.55 -22.07
N VAL A 356 -5.28 -11.63 -20.78
CA VAL A 356 -5.13 -10.48 -19.88
C VAL A 356 -3.67 -10.37 -19.44
N GLU A 357 -3.00 -9.32 -19.91
CA GLU A 357 -1.63 -9.02 -19.48
C GLU A 357 -1.60 -8.67 -17.97
N GLY A 358 -0.53 -9.06 -17.27
CA GLY A 358 -0.40 -8.82 -15.84
C GLY A 358 -1.31 -9.68 -14.94
N ARG A 359 -2.09 -10.62 -15.51
CA ARG A 359 -2.95 -11.52 -14.74
C ARG A 359 -2.12 -12.52 -13.92
N GLY A 360 -2.53 -12.73 -12.66
CA GLY A 360 -1.86 -13.64 -11.73
C GLY A 360 -0.62 -13.01 -11.09
N VAL A 361 0.46 -13.75 -10.99
CA VAL A 361 1.74 -13.32 -10.39
C VAL A 361 2.89 -13.33 -11.39
N GLY A 362 2.58 -13.51 -12.67
CA GLY A 362 3.58 -13.73 -13.71
C GLY A 362 4.19 -15.14 -13.64
N LYS A 363 5.28 -15.32 -14.35
CA LYS A 363 6.01 -16.61 -14.44
C LYS A 363 7.47 -16.40 -14.07
N ILE A 364 8.07 -17.42 -13.48
CA ILE A 364 9.50 -17.55 -13.23
C ILE A 364 9.93 -18.96 -13.63
N SER A 365 11.18 -19.13 -14.07
CA SER A 365 11.66 -20.44 -14.50
C SER A 365 11.75 -21.42 -13.34
N GLN A 366 11.15 -22.59 -13.49
CA GLN A 366 11.24 -23.69 -12.52
C GLN A 366 12.56 -24.48 -12.63
N SER A 367 13.42 -24.16 -13.60
CA SER A 367 14.77 -24.72 -13.70
C SER A 367 15.80 -24.04 -12.78
N ILE A 368 15.44 -22.90 -12.17
CA ILE A 368 16.29 -22.22 -11.22
C ILE A 368 16.32 -23.05 -9.93
N ILE A 369 17.51 -23.43 -9.50
CA ILE A 369 17.71 -24.19 -8.26
C ILE A 369 17.71 -23.23 -7.08
N PRO A 370 16.81 -23.38 -6.10
CA PRO A 370 16.72 -22.50 -4.95
C PRO A 370 17.92 -22.66 -4.00
N ASN A 371 18.34 -21.53 -3.38
CA ASN A 371 19.31 -21.51 -2.29
C ASN A 371 18.70 -20.81 -1.08
N ALA A 372 18.18 -21.58 -0.12
CA ALA A 372 17.52 -21.06 1.07
C ALA A 372 18.44 -20.24 1.99
N GLU A 373 19.76 -20.56 2.03
CA GLU A 373 20.71 -19.79 2.85
C GLU A 373 20.96 -18.39 2.27
N ASN A 374 21.11 -18.30 0.96
CA ASN A 374 21.16 -17.00 0.28
C ASN A 374 19.81 -16.26 0.45
N GLY A 375 18.70 -16.97 0.34
CA GLY A 375 17.37 -16.45 0.59
C GLY A 375 17.22 -15.85 1.99
N LYS A 376 17.77 -16.49 3.03
CA LYS A 376 17.80 -15.97 4.39
C LYS A 376 18.57 -14.65 4.47
N LYS A 377 19.76 -14.57 3.86
CA LYS A 377 20.57 -13.34 3.83
C LYS A 377 19.83 -12.19 3.13
N LEU A 378 19.23 -12.47 1.99
CA LEU A 378 18.42 -11.50 1.23
C LEU A 378 17.18 -11.05 2.03
N TYR A 379 16.50 -11.99 2.70
CA TYR A 379 15.34 -11.69 3.54
C TYR A 379 15.72 -10.73 4.65
N GLN A 380 16.75 -11.04 5.44
CA GLN A 380 17.23 -10.17 6.51
C GLN A 380 17.64 -8.80 6.00
N ALA A 381 18.28 -8.79 4.84
CA ALA A 381 18.77 -7.58 4.25
C ALA A 381 17.66 -6.72 3.61
N GLN A 382 16.58 -7.29 3.06
CA GLN A 382 15.63 -6.57 2.20
C GLN A 382 14.16 -6.65 2.62
N CYS A 383 13.78 -7.65 3.40
CA CYS A 383 12.38 -7.96 3.67
C CYS A 383 12.02 -7.73 5.15
N ALA A 384 12.97 -8.02 6.06
CA ALA A 384 12.76 -7.97 7.50
C ALA A 384 12.29 -6.60 8.00
N VAL A 385 12.69 -5.50 7.35
CA VAL A 385 12.27 -4.14 7.71
C VAL A 385 10.75 -3.94 7.70
N CYS A 386 10.04 -4.70 6.84
CA CYS A 386 8.57 -4.65 6.75
C CYS A 386 7.90 -5.91 7.30
N HIS A 387 8.57 -7.07 7.22
CA HIS A 387 7.96 -8.35 7.55
C HIS A 387 8.44 -8.94 8.88
N GLY A 388 9.31 -8.22 9.62
CA GLY A 388 9.93 -8.72 10.85
C GLY A 388 11.10 -9.65 10.58
N ALA A 389 12.01 -9.77 11.55
CA ALA A 389 13.25 -10.57 11.41
C ALA A 389 12.94 -12.07 11.27
N ASP A 390 11.91 -12.53 11.94
CA ASP A 390 11.44 -13.91 11.94
C ASP A 390 10.09 -14.07 11.22
N GLY A 391 9.78 -13.16 10.28
CA GLY A 391 8.55 -13.18 9.49
C GLY A 391 7.27 -12.97 10.27
N GLU A 392 7.39 -12.48 11.48
CA GLU A 392 6.32 -12.26 12.45
C GLU A 392 5.38 -11.12 12.07
N GLY A 393 5.73 -10.34 11.02
CA GLY A 393 5.00 -9.16 10.63
C GLY A 393 5.24 -7.97 11.55
N ILE A 394 4.50 -6.88 11.34
CA ILE A 394 4.60 -5.65 12.13
C ILE A 394 3.22 -5.23 12.63
N LYS A 395 3.14 -4.86 13.90
CA LYS A 395 1.96 -4.24 14.51
C LYS A 395 2.21 -2.77 14.81
N ASN A 396 1.15 -1.97 14.75
CA ASN A 396 1.19 -0.59 15.24
C ASN A 396 1.10 -0.54 16.78
N ALA A 397 1.21 0.67 17.36
CA ALA A 397 1.12 0.88 18.80
C ALA A 397 -0.23 0.43 19.42
N LYS A 398 -1.25 0.20 18.61
CA LYS A 398 -2.57 -0.30 19.03
C LYS A 398 -2.69 -1.82 18.91
N GLY A 399 -1.61 -2.54 18.56
CA GLY A 399 -1.60 -3.97 18.36
C GLY A 399 -2.23 -4.45 17.04
N GLN A 400 -2.60 -3.56 16.14
CA GLN A 400 -3.18 -3.90 14.84
C GLN A 400 -2.07 -4.23 13.85
N TRP A 401 -2.29 -5.24 13.01
CA TRP A 401 -1.34 -5.61 11.97
C TRP A 401 -1.18 -4.49 10.95
N VAL A 402 0.07 -4.07 10.77
CA VAL A 402 0.53 -3.22 9.66
C VAL A 402 0.84 -4.10 8.46
N TYR A 403 1.73 -5.06 8.67
CA TYR A 403 1.98 -6.17 7.77
C TYR A 403 1.77 -7.47 8.51
N PRO A 404 0.94 -8.38 7.98
CA PRO A 404 0.69 -9.67 8.64
C PRO A 404 1.92 -10.58 8.55
N PRO A 405 2.00 -11.62 9.39
CA PRO A 405 3.08 -12.61 9.35
C PRO A 405 3.19 -13.32 8.01
N LEU A 406 4.43 -13.56 7.55
CA LEU A 406 4.70 -14.37 6.36
C LEU A 406 4.70 -15.87 6.66
N TRP A 407 4.97 -16.26 7.90
CA TRP A 407 4.90 -17.64 8.38
C TRP A 407 4.44 -17.69 9.84
N GLY A 408 4.38 -18.88 10.42
CA GLY A 408 3.79 -19.12 11.75
C GLY A 408 2.27 -19.27 11.70
N ASP A 409 1.66 -19.39 12.86
CA ASP A 409 0.25 -19.76 13.03
C ASP A 409 -0.72 -18.72 12.46
N GLU A 410 -0.35 -17.47 12.50
CA GLU A 410 -1.15 -16.33 11.99
C GLU A 410 -0.97 -16.07 10.48
N SER A 411 -0.31 -16.98 9.77
CA SER A 411 -0.10 -16.88 8.32
C SER A 411 -0.93 -17.89 7.53
N PHE A 412 -0.78 -17.92 6.22
CA PHE A 412 -1.41 -18.89 5.33
C PHE A 412 -0.89 -20.32 5.56
N ASN A 413 -1.74 -21.32 5.32
CA ASN A 413 -1.36 -22.71 5.51
C ASN A 413 -0.58 -23.31 4.32
N ILE A 414 -0.05 -24.53 4.47
CA ILE A 414 0.75 -25.20 3.44
C ILE A 414 0.00 -25.41 2.12
N GLY A 415 -1.33 -25.37 2.11
CA GLY A 415 -2.17 -25.51 0.93
C GLY A 415 -2.31 -24.22 0.11
N ALA A 416 -1.83 -23.07 0.61
CA ALA A 416 -1.88 -21.80 -0.12
C ALA A 416 -0.97 -21.80 -1.36
N GLY A 417 -1.35 -21.04 -2.39
CA GLY A 417 -0.52 -20.86 -3.57
C GLY A 417 0.85 -20.27 -3.26
N MET A 418 0.89 -19.32 -2.32
CA MET A 418 2.11 -18.64 -1.86
C MET A 418 3.02 -19.55 -0.98
N ALA A 419 2.56 -20.73 -0.59
CA ALA A 419 3.42 -21.72 0.05
C ALA A 419 4.31 -22.49 -0.96
N ARG A 420 4.16 -22.25 -2.26
CA ARG A 420 4.97 -22.87 -3.32
C ARG A 420 6.06 -21.91 -3.79
N THR A 421 7.30 -22.37 -3.81
CA THR A 421 8.49 -21.58 -4.10
C THR A 421 8.35 -20.73 -5.37
N TYR A 422 8.04 -21.35 -6.51
CA TYR A 422 8.02 -20.61 -7.78
C TYR A 422 6.81 -19.68 -7.93
N THR A 423 5.69 -19.98 -7.27
CA THR A 423 4.55 -19.05 -7.22
C THR A 423 4.91 -17.83 -6.38
N ALA A 424 5.49 -18.05 -5.21
CA ALA A 424 5.95 -16.99 -4.32
C ALA A 424 7.07 -16.16 -4.96
N ALA A 425 8.04 -16.81 -5.61
CA ALA A 425 9.13 -16.16 -6.35
C ALA A 425 8.62 -15.24 -7.46
N ALA A 426 7.65 -15.71 -8.25
CA ALA A 426 7.07 -14.91 -9.32
C ALA A 426 6.38 -13.65 -8.79
N PHE A 427 5.67 -13.76 -7.65
CA PHE A 427 5.08 -12.62 -6.95
C PHE A 427 6.15 -11.66 -6.40
N VAL A 428 7.13 -12.19 -5.68
CA VAL A 428 8.23 -11.40 -5.08
C VAL A 428 9.01 -10.64 -6.15
N LYS A 429 9.39 -11.31 -7.24
CA LYS A 429 10.12 -10.70 -8.37
C LYS A 429 9.46 -9.44 -8.90
N ARG A 430 8.13 -9.41 -8.93
CA ARG A 430 7.36 -8.34 -9.56
C ARG A 430 6.81 -7.30 -8.59
N ASN A 431 6.69 -7.67 -7.32
CA ASN A 431 5.96 -6.84 -6.36
C ASN A 431 6.74 -6.46 -5.11
N MET A 432 7.89 -7.10 -4.84
CA MET A 432 8.65 -6.89 -3.60
C MET A 432 10.13 -6.61 -3.90
N PRO A 433 10.82 -5.81 -3.08
CA PRO A 433 10.27 -4.94 -2.02
C PRO A 433 9.46 -3.77 -2.60
N ILE A 434 8.35 -3.43 -1.92
CA ILE A 434 7.55 -2.25 -2.27
C ILE A 434 8.36 -0.97 -1.97
N GLY A 435 8.25 0.05 -2.84
CA GLY A 435 8.84 1.36 -2.61
C GLY A 435 10.33 1.47 -2.97
N MET A 436 10.93 0.49 -3.65
CA MET A 436 12.33 0.55 -4.07
C MET A 436 12.55 1.29 -5.40
N HIS A 437 11.53 1.47 -6.20
CA HIS A 437 11.64 2.12 -7.51
C HIS A 437 10.56 3.18 -7.72
N ASN A 438 10.93 4.28 -8.39
CA ASN A 438 10.01 5.33 -8.82
C ASN A 438 9.21 4.91 -10.07
N LYS A 439 8.59 3.73 -10.02
CA LYS A 439 7.76 3.22 -11.11
C LYS A 439 6.40 2.78 -10.59
N PHE A 440 5.37 3.20 -11.29
CA PHE A 440 4.02 2.68 -11.10
C PHE A 440 3.78 1.51 -12.08
N PRO A 441 3.11 0.41 -11.67
CA PRO A 441 2.63 0.11 -10.33
C PRO A 441 3.76 -0.13 -9.33
N LEU A 442 3.44 0.07 -8.06
CA LEU A 442 4.32 -0.18 -6.93
C LEU A 442 4.90 -1.60 -6.99
N GLY A 443 6.11 -1.77 -6.53
CA GLY A 443 6.58 -3.09 -6.17
C GLY A 443 7.65 -3.72 -7.06
N GLN A 444 8.13 -3.17 -8.11
CA GLN A 444 9.21 -3.80 -8.88
C GLN A 444 10.56 -3.65 -8.15
N GLY A 445 10.83 -4.57 -7.21
CA GLY A 445 11.94 -4.50 -6.25
C GLY A 445 13.34 -4.71 -6.80
N GLY A 446 13.49 -4.96 -8.10
CA GLY A 446 14.81 -5.09 -8.75
C GLY A 446 15.57 -6.38 -8.44
N LEU A 447 14.97 -7.35 -7.76
CA LEU A 447 15.59 -8.65 -7.54
C LEU A 447 15.81 -9.38 -8.88
N THR A 448 16.91 -10.12 -9.00
CA THR A 448 17.09 -11.09 -10.08
C THR A 448 16.13 -12.27 -9.90
N ASP A 449 15.96 -13.09 -10.93
CA ASP A 449 15.11 -14.28 -10.83
C ASP A 449 15.65 -15.27 -9.81
N GLN A 450 16.99 -15.44 -9.73
CA GLN A 450 17.63 -16.27 -8.72
C GLN A 450 17.35 -15.77 -7.31
N GLU A 451 17.56 -14.47 -7.04
CA GLU A 451 17.29 -13.88 -5.72
C GLU A 451 15.84 -14.02 -5.29
N ALA A 452 14.90 -13.83 -6.23
CA ALA A 452 13.48 -14.00 -5.96
C ALA A 452 13.14 -15.46 -5.61
N VAL A 453 13.75 -16.44 -6.29
CA VAL A 453 13.59 -17.86 -6.00
C VAL A 453 14.20 -18.22 -4.65
N ASP A 454 15.39 -17.72 -4.35
CA ASP A 454 16.10 -17.98 -3.08
C ASP A 454 15.30 -17.45 -1.87
N VAL A 455 14.82 -16.21 -1.96
CA VAL A 455 13.99 -15.59 -0.91
C VAL A 455 12.67 -16.34 -0.75
N ALA A 456 12.03 -16.71 -1.88
CA ALA A 456 10.77 -17.45 -1.84
C ALA A 456 10.95 -18.83 -1.22
N GLU A 457 12.03 -19.53 -1.51
CA GLU A 457 12.37 -20.81 -0.89
C GLU A 457 12.51 -20.64 0.62
N TYR A 458 13.27 -19.64 1.07
CA TYR A 458 13.48 -19.40 2.48
C TYR A 458 12.16 -19.20 3.23
N PHE A 459 11.32 -18.22 2.82
CA PHE A 459 10.14 -17.90 3.63
C PHE A 459 8.98 -18.88 3.42
N SER A 460 8.83 -19.47 2.23
CA SER A 460 7.75 -20.40 1.97
C SER A 460 7.94 -21.73 2.70
N HIS A 461 9.18 -22.09 3.07
CA HIS A 461 9.51 -23.31 3.80
C HIS A 461 9.57 -23.16 5.33
N GLN A 462 9.34 -21.96 5.85
CA GLN A 462 9.22 -21.76 7.29
C GLN A 462 7.96 -22.45 7.85
N PRO A 463 7.92 -22.75 9.16
CA PRO A 463 6.76 -23.37 9.83
C PRO A 463 5.47 -22.58 9.58
N ARG A 464 4.39 -23.29 9.28
CA ARG A 464 3.07 -22.73 9.05
C ARG A 464 1.98 -23.79 9.28
N PRO A 465 0.69 -23.39 9.44
CA PRO A 465 -0.39 -24.34 9.69
C PRO A 465 -0.48 -25.40 8.60
N ASP A 466 -0.80 -26.62 9.01
CA ASP A 466 -1.13 -27.69 8.08
C ASP A 466 -2.51 -27.50 7.44
N PHE A 467 -2.78 -28.22 6.38
CA PHE A 467 -4.07 -28.19 5.68
C PHE A 467 -4.67 -29.60 5.61
N ALA A 468 -5.64 -29.88 6.45
CA ALA A 468 -6.28 -31.20 6.52
C ALA A 468 -6.89 -31.63 5.16
N GLY A 469 -7.36 -30.67 4.33
CA GLY A 469 -7.92 -30.96 3.01
C GLY A 469 -6.89 -31.35 1.94
N LYS A 470 -5.60 -31.35 2.24
CA LYS A 470 -4.51 -31.65 1.29
C LYS A 470 -4.63 -33.05 0.66
N VAL A 471 -5.21 -34.00 1.38
CA VAL A 471 -5.40 -35.38 0.90
C VAL A 471 -6.33 -35.49 -0.31
N LYS A 472 -7.14 -34.48 -0.57
CA LYS A 472 -8.08 -34.42 -1.69
C LYS A 472 -7.52 -33.64 -2.89
N ASP A 473 -6.33 -33.05 -2.74
CA ASP A 473 -5.73 -32.23 -3.79
C ASP A 473 -5.07 -33.13 -4.86
N TRP A 474 -5.23 -32.71 -6.12
CA TRP A 474 -4.70 -33.39 -7.33
C TRP A 474 -5.12 -34.88 -7.48
N PRO A 475 -6.42 -35.20 -7.38
CA PRO A 475 -6.88 -36.58 -7.44
C PRO A 475 -6.51 -37.29 -8.75
N ASN A 476 -6.28 -36.51 -9.82
CA ASN A 476 -5.89 -37.03 -11.15
C ASN A 476 -4.38 -36.88 -11.43
N GLY A 477 -3.54 -36.76 -10.41
CA GLY A 477 -2.11 -36.47 -10.58
C GLY A 477 -1.83 -35.03 -10.97
N LYS A 478 -0.67 -34.78 -11.62
CA LYS A 478 -0.22 -33.42 -12.02
C LYS A 478 -0.01 -32.45 -10.84
N LYS A 479 0.38 -32.99 -9.71
CA LYS A 479 0.80 -32.19 -8.55
C LYS A 479 2.07 -31.41 -8.92
N PRO A 480 2.14 -30.09 -8.65
CA PRO A 480 3.36 -29.32 -8.86
C PRO A 480 4.54 -29.85 -8.03
N ALA A 481 5.75 -29.83 -8.61
CA ALA A 481 6.94 -30.34 -7.93
C ALA A 481 7.28 -29.56 -6.64
N ASP A 482 6.94 -28.26 -6.60
CA ASP A 482 7.12 -27.37 -5.44
C ASP A 482 5.93 -27.38 -4.45
N ALA A 483 5.02 -28.35 -4.56
CA ALA A 483 3.93 -28.48 -3.56
C ALA A 483 4.50 -28.94 -2.22
N ARG A 484 4.01 -28.32 -1.12
CA ARG A 484 4.51 -28.52 0.24
C ARG A 484 4.11 -29.87 0.89
N TYR A 485 3.33 -30.71 0.24
CA TYR A 485 2.83 -31.99 0.73
C TYR A 485 2.59 -32.97 -0.41
#